data_9de7d3b4c5534519c1a742f22dc30442
#
_entry.id   9de7d3b4c5534519c1a742f22dc30442
#
_cell.length_a   1.000
_cell.length_b   1.000
_cell.length_c   1.000
_cell.angle_alpha   90.00
_cell.angle_beta   90.00
_cell.angle_gamma   90.00
#
_symmetry.space_group_name_H-M   'P 1'
#
loop_
_entity.id
_entity.type
_entity.pdbx_description
1 polymer ?
#
loop_
_entity_poly.entity_id
_entity_poly.type
_entity_poly.pdbx_seq_one_letter_code
_entity_poly.pdbx_strand_id
1 'polypeptide(L)'
;MLQLEHVTYRVSDEQGEKTILKDVNLSLSERFVAFTGPNGGGKSTLAKVIAGIITPTEGKILFDGEDITPLSVTERAKRGISYAFQQPVRFKGLTVRDLISIAAGRSANVSDACAYLSEVGLCARDYLDREVNASLSGGELKRIEIATILARGTKLSVFDEPEAGIDLWSFGNLIKVFEKMHAELGGSVMIISHQERILNIADRIIVISAGSVKADGVKADVLPALLGTLDMGCRVTAGSDKEDCI
;
A
#
# COMPACT_ATOMS: atom_id res chain seq x y z
N MET A 1 10.97 6.18 11.25
CA MET A 1 9.78 6.05 12.12
C MET A 1 8.71 7.03 11.66
N LEU A 2 7.46 6.58 11.52
CA LEU A 2 6.30 7.42 11.13
C LEU A 2 5.37 7.59 12.33
N GLN A 3 4.93 8.83 12.61
CA GLN A 3 3.96 9.13 13.67
C GLN A 3 2.83 9.98 13.10
N LEU A 4 1.63 9.67 13.50
CA LEU A 4 0.40 10.41 13.20
C LEU A 4 -0.19 10.88 14.52
N GLU A 5 -0.41 12.19 14.66
CA GLU A 5 -0.93 12.83 15.84
C GLU A 5 -2.23 13.55 15.49
N HIS A 6 -3.35 13.06 15.99
CA HIS A 6 -4.69 13.65 15.84
C HIS A 6 -5.09 13.91 14.38
N VAL A 7 -4.67 13.02 13.45
CA VAL A 7 -4.89 13.21 12.01
C VAL A 7 -6.38 13.05 11.69
N THR A 8 -6.97 14.13 11.20
CA THR A 8 -8.36 14.20 10.76
C THR A 8 -8.41 14.68 9.32
N TYR A 9 -9.29 14.09 8.52
CA TYR A 9 -9.54 14.53 7.14
C TYR A 9 -11.04 14.62 6.86
N ARG A 10 -11.48 15.81 6.44
CA ARG A 10 -12.87 16.11 6.06
C ARG A 10 -12.93 16.49 4.60
N VAL A 11 -14.01 16.12 3.95
CA VAL A 11 -14.36 16.50 2.58
C VAL A 11 -15.70 17.21 2.63
N SER A 12 -15.79 18.35 1.98
CA SER A 12 -17.06 19.08 1.78
C SER A 12 -17.56 18.82 0.37
N ASP A 13 -18.81 18.39 0.24
CA ASP A 13 -19.51 18.24 -1.02
C ASP A 13 -20.87 18.98 -0.97
N GLU A 14 -21.67 18.87 -2.02
CA GLU A 14 -23.00 19.47 -2.11
C GLU A 14 -23.98 18.96 -1.06
N GLN A 15 -23.68 17.81 -0.43
CA GLN A 15 -24.51 17.16 0.61
C GLN A 15 -24.05 17.50 2.03
N GLY A 16 -22.93 18.24 2.17
CA GLY A 16 -22.38 18.67 3.45
C GLY A 16 -20.94 18.24 3.72
N GLU A 17 -20.51 18.33 4.96
CA GLU A 17 -19.17 17.93 5.40
C GLU A 17 -19.17 16.46 5.84
N LYS A 18 -18.28 15.66 5.24
CA LYS A 18 -18.08 14.26 5.58
C LYS A 18 -16.66 14.03 6.13
N THR A 19 -16.57 13.50 7.34
CA THR A 19 -15.31 13.13 7.94
C THR A 19 -14.89 11.73 7.48
N ILE A 20 -13.75 11.63 6.77
CA ILE A 20 -13.20 10.38 6.24
C ILE A 20 -12.21 9.76 7.23
N LEU A 21 -11.34 10.56 7.85
CA LEU A 21 -10.43 10.15 8.92
C LEU A 21 -10.79 10.93 10.18
N LYS A 22 -10.84 10.24 11.32
CA LYS A 22 -11.31 10.77 12.59
C LYS A 22 -10.27 10.53 13.67
N ASP A 23 -9.51 11.57 14.00
CA ASP A 23 -8.56 11.58 15.13
C ASP A 23 -7.63 10.35 15.13
N VAL A 24 -6.97 10.12 14.00
CA VAL A 24 -6.07 8.96 13.84
C VAL A 24 -4.76 9.24 14.55
N ASN A 25 -4.44 8.40 15.53
CA ASN A 25 -3.20 8.45 16.30
C ASN A 25 -2.48 7.11 16.11
N LEU A 26 -1.25 7.13 15.56
CA LEU A 26 -0.45 5.94 15.28
C LEU A 26 1.04 6.25 15.41
N SER A 27 1.81 5.28 15.85
CA SER A 27 3.27 5.31 15.83
C SER A 27 3.79 4.02 15.23
N LEU A 28 4.48 4.11 14.09
CA LEU A 28 4.94 2.98 13.28
C LEU A 28 6.46 2.95 13.27
N SER A 29 7.02 1.87 13.80
CA SER A 29 8.46 1.61 13.85
C SER A 29 8.83 0.26 13.26
N GLU A 30 7.84 -0.58 13.02
CA GLU A 30 7.98 -1.93 12.51
C GLU A 30 8.42 -1.90 11.04
N ARG A 31 9.06 -2.99 10.60
CA ARG A 31 9.53 -3.11 9.22
C ARG A 31 8.40 -3.37 8.24
N PHE A 32 7.38 -4.10 8.65
CA PHE A 32 6.25 -4.44 7.80
C PHE A 32 4.93 -4.27 8.55
N VAL A 33 4.16 -3.25 8.18
CA VAL A 33 2.86 -2.95 8.79
C VAL A 33 1.75 -3.12 7.76
N ALA A 34 0.77 -3.96 8.08
CA ALA A 34 -0.41 -4.15 7.24
C ALA A 34 -1.61 -3.37 7.78
N PHE A 35 -2.29 -2.66 6.88
CA PHE A 35 -3.55 -1.98 7.14
C PHE A 35 -4.68 -2.76 6.49
N THR A 36 -5.70 -3.10 7.26
CA THR A 36 -6.88 -3.82 6.77
C THR A 36 -8.17 -3.23 7.35
N GLY A 37 -9.31 -3.79 7.00
CA GLY A 37 -10.64 -3.33 7.45
C GLY A 37 -11.58 -3.08 6.27
N PRO A 38 -12.86 -2.78 6.49
CA PRO A 38 -13.89 -2.73 5.45
C PRO A 38 -13.58 -1.68 4.36
N ASN A 39 -14.13 -1.91 3.16
CA ASN A 39 -14.06 -0.95 2.06
C ASN A 39 -14.72 0.37 2.48
N GLY A 40 -14.15 1.50 2.03
CA GLY A 40 -14.60 2.81 2.46
C GLY A 40 -14.22 3.20 3.90
N GLY A 41 -13.48 2.35 4.63
CA GLY A 41 -13.05 2.60 6.01
C GLY A 41 -12.04 3.72 6.20
N GLY A 42 -11.43 4.26 5.12
CA GLY A 42 -10.45 5.35 5.17
C GLY A 42 -8.99 4.93 4.93
N LYS A 43 -8.70 3.65 4.68
CA LYS A 43 -7.34 3.11 4.52
C LYS A 43 -6.53 3.82 3.43
N SER A 44 -7.04 3.85 2.19
CA SER A 44 -6.38 4.51 1.06
C SER A 44 -6.27 6.04 1.26
N THR A 45 -7.24 6.65 1.94
CA THR A 45 -7.17 8.07 2.31
C THR A 45 -6.02 8.31 3.29
N LEU A 46 -5.87 7.47 4.31
CA LEU A 46 -4.74 7.55 5.25
C LEU A 46 -3.40 7.41 4.55
N ALA A 47 -3.27 6.43 3.66
CA ALA A 47 -2.05 6.23 2.87
C ALA A 47 -1.72 7.44 1.98
N LYS A 48 -2.73 8.05 1.34
CA LYS A 48 -2.58 9.27 0.53
C LYS A 48 -2.20 10.48 1.38
N VAL A 49 -2.74 10.58 2.60
CA VAL A 49 -2.37 11.62 3.58
C VAL A 49 -0.91 11.46 4.00
N ILE A 50 -0.44 10.26 4.28
CA ILE A 50 0.96 9.96 4.61
C ILE A 50 1.89 10.29 3.43
N ALA A 51 1.49 9.96 2.21
CA ALA A 51 2.26 10.26 1.01
C ALA A 51 2.27 11.77 0.62
N GLY A 52 1.39 12.59 1.20
CA GLY A 52 1.25 14.02 0.89
C GLY A 52 0.44 14.30 -0.37
N ILE A 53 -0.28 13.29 -0.89
CA ILE A 53 -1.22 13.45 -2.01
C ILE A 53 -2.47 14.19 -1.54
N ILE A 54 -2.84 14.00 -0.27
CA ILE A 54 -3.93 14.67 0.40
C ILE A 54 -3.36 15.36 1.65
N THR A 55 -3.74 16.62 1.87
CA THR A 55 -3.40 17.34 3.10
C THR A 55 -4.46 17.07 4.16
N PRO A 56 -4.10 16.67 5.39
CA PRO A 56 -5.05 16.48 6.46
C PRO A 56 -5.71 17.82 6.84
N THR A 57 -6.94 17.77 7.35
CA THR A 57 -7.66 18.96 7.83
C THR A 57 -7.13 19.40 9.20
N GLU A 58 -6.76 18.41 10.04
CA GLU A 58 -6.22 18.63 11.39
C GLU A 58 -5.16 17.57 11.69
N GLY A 59 -4.31 17.85 12.67
CA GLY A 59 -3.29 16.94 13.17
C GLY A 59 -1.95 17.13 12.52
N LYS A 60 -1.00 16.25 12.86
CA LYS A 60 0.38 16.28 12.39
C LYS A 60 0.87 14.91 11.94
N ILE A 61 1.82 14.92 11.02
CA ILE A 61 2.52 13.75 10.52
C ILE A 61 4.01 13.98 10.71
N LEU A 62 4.63 13.13 11.52
CA LEU A 62 6.07 13.18 11.78
C LEU A 62 6.75 11.99 11.10
N PHE A 63 7.83 12.24 10.38
CA PHE A 63 8.64 11.20 9.76
C PHE A 63 10.11 11.40 10.16
N ASP A 64 10.69 10.40 10.81
CA ASP A 64 12.03 10.45 11.44
C ASP A 64 12.18 11.66 12.39
N GLY A 65 11.08 12.05 13.08
CA GLY A 65 11.05 13.19 14.00
C GLY A 65 10.83 14.56 13.35
N GLU A 66 10.78 14.64 12.02
CA GLU A 66 10.51 15.87 11.28
C GLU A 66 9.01 15.98 10.97
N ASP A 67 8.40 17.16 11.19
CA ASP A 67 7.03 17.44 10.77
C ASP A 67 6.97 17.58 9.25
N ILE A 68 6.36 16.57 8.61
CA ILE A 68 6.16 16.53 7.16
C ILE A 68 4.76 16.97 6.73
N THR A 69 3.92 17.40 7.67
CA THR A 69 2.53 17.78 7.37
C THR A 69 2.42 18.84 6.28
N PRO A 70 3.22 19.95 6.31
CA PRO A 70 3.13 21.00 5.30
C PRO A 70 3.84 20.65 3.98
N LEU A 71 4.56 19.53 3.93
CA LEU A 71 5.40 19.18 2.79
C LEU A 71 4.59 18.60 1.65
N SER A 72 4.95 19.01 0.43
CA SER A 72 4.39 18.45 -0.81
C SER A 72 4.79 16.98 -1.01
N VAL A 73 4.07 16.30 -1.91
CA VAL A 73 4.37 14.91 -2.31
C VAL A 73 5.83 14.76 -2.79
N THR A 74 6.34 15.75 -3.53
CA THR A 74 7.73 15.75 -4.03
C THR A 74 8.75 15.84 -2.90
N GLU A 75 8.51 16.69 -1.91
CA GLU A 75 9.39 16.85 -0.76
C GLU A 75 9.40 15.61 0.13
N ARG A 76 8.23 14.99 0.37
CA ARG A 76 8.14 13.72 1.09
C ARG A 76 8.81 12.58 0.32
N ALA A 77 8.68 12.57 -1.01
CA ALA A 77 9.39 11.64 -1.85
C ALA A 77 10.92 11.77 -1.74
N LYS A 78 11.46 13.01 -1.68
CA LYS A 78 12.89 13.27 -1.46
C LYS A 78 13.38 12.82 -0.08
N ARG A 79 12.50 12.75 0.93
CA ARG A 79 12.79 12.21 2.26
C ARG A 79 12.75 10.69 2.35
N GLY A 80 12.37 10.04 1.25
CA GLY A 80 12.37 8.58 1.13
C GLY A 80 11.01 7.94 1.36
N ILE A 81 9.90 8.65 1.13
CA ILE A 81 8.56 8.07 1.12
C ILE A 81 8.18 7.77 -0.33
N SER A 82 7.76 6.55 -0.64
CA SER A 82 7.18 6.16 -1.93
C SER A 82 5.75 5.67 -1.77
N TYR A 83 4.98 5.80 -2.84
CA TYR A 83 3.59 5.38 -2.88
C TYR A 83 3.29 4.62 -4.18
N ALA A 84 2.82 3.39 -4.04
CA ALA A 84 2.29 2.58 -5.14
C ALA A 84 0.77 2.70 -5.15
N PHE A 85 0.23 3.17 -6.26
CA PHE A 85 -1.21 3.39 -6.42
C PHE A 85 -1.98 2.07 -6.55
N GLN A 86 -3.23 2.04 -6.14
CA GLN A 86 -4.13 0.90 -6.37
C GLN A 86 -4.23 0.56 -7.87
N GLN A 87 -4.36 1.58 -8.72
CA GLN A 87 -4.24 1.44 -10.17
C GLN A 87 -2.90 2.01 -10.63
N PRO A 88 -2.04 1.19 -11.27
CA PRO A 88 -0.73 1.64 -11.71
C PRO A 88 -0.85 2.74 -12.76
N VAL A 89 0.06 3.72 -12.67
CA VAL A 89 0.10 4.86 -13.56
C VAL A 89 0.78 4.48 -14.88
N ARG A 90 0.24 4.97 -15.99
CA ARG A 90 0.81 4.84 -17.33
C ARG A 90 1.58 6.10 -17.70
N PHE A 91 2.75 5.93 -18.27
CA PHE A 91 3.64 7.02 -18.66
C PHE A 91 3.88 6.97 -20.17
N LYS A 92 3.10 7.75 -20.94
CA LYS A 92 3.27 7.82 -22.38
C LYS A 92 4.64 8.41 -22.74
N GLY A 93 5.37 7.72 -23.61
CA GLY A 93 6.69 8.15 -24.10
C GLY A 93 7.86 7.78 -23.19
N LEU A 94 7.62 7.06 -22.06
CA LEU A 94 8.68 6.54 -21.21
C LEU A 94 8.75 5.02 -21.30
N THR A 95 9.96 4.50 -21.39
CA THR A 95 10.23 3.07 -21.33
C THR A 95 10.38 2.60 -19.88
N VAL A 96 10.34 1.28 -19.67
CA VAL A 96 10.64 0.68 -18.35
C VAL A 96 12.05 1.07 -17.89
N ARG A 97 13.01 1.12 -18.80
CA ARG A 97 14.38 1.60 -18.53
C ARG A 97 14.39 3.01 -17.99
N ASP A 98 13.64 3.91 -18.60
CA ASP A 98 13.54 5.31 -18.17
C ASP A 98 12.99 5.40 -16.77
N LEU A 99 11.91 4.67 -16.46
CA LEU A 99 11.31 4.66 -15.12
C LEU A 99 12.27 4.12 -14.06
N ILE A 100 12.96 3.03 -14.32
CA ILE A 100 13.96 2.48 -13.38
C ILE A 100 15.12 3.46 -13.20
N SER A 101 15.60 4.10 -14.27
CA SER A 101 16.66 5.11 -14.21
C SER A 101 16.26 6.32 -13.38
N ILE A 102 15.05 6.84 -13.60
CA ILE A 102 14.48 7.95 -12.82
C ILE A 102 14.35 7.56 -11.34
N ALA A 103 13.84 6.37 -11.06
CA ALA A 103 13.66 5.88 -9.71
C ALA A 103 15.01 5.70 -8.98
N ALA A 104 16.01 5.13 -9.65
CA ALA A 104 17.34 4.93 -9.09
C ALA A 104 18.15 6.25 -8.96
N GLY A 105 17.68 7.36 -9.54
CA GLY A 105 18.41 8.65 -9.56
C GLY A 105 19.69 8.62 -10.39
N ARG A 106 19.89 7.61 -11.24
CA ARG A 106 21.03 7.43 -12.12
C ARG A 106 20.63 6.61 -13.36
N SER A 107 21.41 6.73 -14.42
CA SER A 107 21.21 5.85 -15.58
C SER A 107 21.35 4.39 -15.15
N ALA A 108 20.28 3.62 -15.33
CA ALA A 108 20.28 2.19 -15.04
C ALA A 108 20.89 1.42 -16.22
N ASN A 109 21.94 0.66 -15.96
CA ASN A 109 22.45 -0.29 -16.95
C ASN A 109 21.54 -1.54 -17.01
N VAL A 110 21.77 -2.39 -18.00
CA VAL A 110 20.96 -3.61 -18.20
C VAL A 110 21.03 -4.54 -16.99
N SER A 111 22.19 -4.62 -16.33
CA SER A 111 22.38 -5.49 -15.15
C SER A 111 21.56 -4.99 -13.96
N ASP A 112 21.57 -3.67 -13.69
CA ASP A 112 20.76 -3.06 -12.62
C ASP A 112 19.27 -3.31 -12.86
N ALA A 113 18.81 -3.06 -14.10
CA ALA A 113 17.41 -3.26 -14.46
C ALA A 113 17.01 -4.75 -14.42
N CYS A 114 17.92 -5.67 -14.80
CA CYS A 114 17.72 -7.10 -14.64
C CYS A 114 17.49 -7.46 -13.16
N ALA A 115 18.28 -6.92 -12.24
CA ALA A 115 18.13 -7.19 -10.83
C ALA A 115 16.73 -6.81 -10.34
N TYR A 116 16.26 -5.58 -10.59
CA TYR A 116 14.95 -5.12 -10.13
C TYR A 116 13.78 -5.82 -10.83
N LEU A 117 13.86 -6.06 -12.13
CA LEU A 117 12.78 -6.70 -12.88
C LEU A 117 12.67 -8.20 -12.57
N SER A 118 13.79 -8.90 -12.36
CA SER A 118 13.76 -10.30 -11.96
C SER A 118 13.12 -10.51 -10.58
N GLU A 119 13.29 -9.57 -9.65
CA GLU A 119 12.64 -9.63 -8.34
C GLU A 119 11.11 -9.71 -8.47
N VAL A 120 10.55 -8.98 -9.41
CA VAL A 120 9.10 -8.96 -9.66
C VAL A 120 8.65 -9.98 -10.72
N GLY A 121 9.55 -10.91 -11.13
CA GLY A 121 9.25 -11.95 -12.09
C GLY A 121 9.08 -11.45 -13.52
N LEU A 122 9.79 -10.38 -13.91
CA LEU A 122 9.84 -9.86 -15.27
C LEU A 122 11.23 -10.06 -15.87
N CYS A 123 11.29 -10.51 -17.15
CA CYS A 123 12.55 -10.62 -17.88
C CYS A 123 12.95 -9.24 -18.42
N ALA A 124 14.13 -8.74 -18.05
CA ALA A 124 14.58 -7.43 -18.52
C ALA A 124 14.70 -7.36 -20.06
N ARG A 125 15.10 -8.45 -20.73
CA ARG A 125 15.21 -8.50 -22.20
C ARG A 125 13.89 -8.22 -22.90
N ASP A 126 12.77 -8.64 -22.28
CA ASP A 126 11.45 -8.54 -22.90
C ASP A 126 10.73 -7.22 -22.54
N TYR A 127 11.14 -6.59 -21.44
CA TYR A 127 10.40 -5.44 -20.88
C TYR A 127 11.17 -4.12 -20.91
N LEU A 128 12.49 -4.13 -20.84
CA LEU A 128 13.31 -2.95 -20.57
C LEU A 128 13.07 -1.78 -21.54
N ASP A 129 12.96 -2.10 -22.82
CA ASP A 129 12.76 -1.10 -23.89
C ASP A 129 11.29 -0.95 -24.31
N ARG A 130 10.35 -1.59 -23.58
CA ARG A 130 8.92 -1.40 -23.81
C ARG A 130 8.44 -0.09 -23.18
N GLU A 131 7.59 0.62 -23.91
CA GLU A 131 6.90 1.81 -23.40
C GLU A 131 5.88 1.42 -22.33
N VAL A 132 5.81 2.22 -21.27
CA VAL A 132 4.87 2.02 -20.14
C VAL A 132 3.50 2.57 -20.49
N ASN A 133 2.83 1.94 -21.44
CA ASN A 133 1.56 2.36 -22.03
C ASN A 133 0.47 1.28 -21.93
N ALA A 134 -0.56 1.41 -22.78
CA ALA A 134 -1.71 0.50 -22.80
C ALA A 134 -1.40 -0.91 -23.35
N SER A 135 -0.21 -1.14 -23.91
CA SER A 135 0.18 -2.47 -24.40
C SER A 135 0.61 -3.43 -23.26
N LEU A 136 0.86 -2.89 -22.08
CA LEU A 136 1.16 -3.65 -20.88
C LEU A 136 -0.14 -4.00 -20.14
N SER A 137 -0.25 -5.25 -19.69
CA SER A 137 -1.35 -5.68 -18.82
C SER A 137 -1.29 -4.97 -17.46
N GLY A 138 -2.41 -4.94 -16.74
CA GLY A 138 -2.46 -4.35 -15.38
C GLY A 138 -1.45 -5.01 -14.42
N GLY A 139 -1.31 -6.33 -14.48
CA GLY A 139 -0.36 -7.06 -13.67
C GLY A 139 1.11 -6.79 -14.02
N GLU A 140 1.44 -6.59 -15.31
CA GLU A 140 2.79 -6.19 -15.73
C GLU A 140 3.11 -4.76 -15.25
N LEU A 141 2.19 -3.83 -15.43
CA LEU A 141 2.35 -2.45 -14.95
C LEU A 141 2.57 -2.40 -13.43
N LYS A 142 1.81 -3.21 -12.68
CA LYS A 142 1.94 -3.28 -11.22
C LYS A 142 3.31 -3.80 -10.78
N ARG A 143 3.81 -4.85 -11.45
CA ARG A 143 5.15 -5.38 -11.19
C ARG A 143 6.25 -4.39 -11.54
N ILE A 144 6.09 -3.63 -12.65
CA ILE A 144 7.02 -2.56 -13.02
C ILE A 144 7.00 -1.44 -11.97
N GLU A 145 5.82 -1.03 -11.48
CA GLU A 145 5.69 -0.04 -10.39
C GLU A 145 6.47 -0.50 -9.14
N ILE A 146 6.30 -1.75 -8.73
CA ILE A 146 7.05 -2.32 -7.59
C ILE A 146 8.55 -2.32 -7.85
N ALA A 147 9.00 -2.72 -9.05
CA ALA A 147 10.40 -2.69 -9.43
C ALA A 147 11.00 -1.26 -9.35
N THR A 148 10.22 -0.22 -9.69
CA THR A 148 10.68 1.18 -9.55
C THR A 148 10.80 1.59 -8.08
N ILE A 149 9.95 1.11 -7.19
CA ILE A 149 10.04 1.34 -5.74
C ILE A 149 11.29 0.66 -5.18
N LEU A 150 11.56 -0.58 -5.59
CA LEU A 150 12.80 -1.30 -5.21
C LEU A 150 14.06 -0.55 -5.69
N ALA A 151 14.06 -0.09 -6.95
CA ALA A 151 15.17 0.67 -7.52
C ALA A 151 15.44 1.99 -6.78
N ARG A 152 14.40 2.60 -6.23
CA ARG A 152 14.49 3.85 -5.49
C ARG A 152 15.11 3.69 -4.09
N GLY A 153 14.96 2.54 -3.44
CA GLY A 153 15.51 2.28 -2.10
C GLY A 153 14.96 3.23 -1.04
N THR A 154 13.63 3.31 -0.91
CA THR A 154 12.95 4.24 -0.01
C THR A 154 12.99 3.80 1.45
N LYS A 155 12.92 4.78 2.37
CA LYS A 155 12.81 4.54 3.82
C LYS A 155 11.43 4.02 4.22
N LEU A 156 10.38 4.49 3.53
CA LEU A 156 9.00 4.04 3.70
C LEU A 156 8.37 3.81 2.33
N SER A 157 7.98 2.57 2.08
CA SER A 157 7.24 2.18 0.87
C SER A 157 5.78 1.92 1.23
N VAL A 158 4.88 2.71 0.67
CA VAL A 158 3.43 2.59 0.88
C VAL A 158 2.79 1.91 -0.33
N PHE A 159 2.11 0.80 -0.11
CA PHE A 159 1.40 0.03 -1.14
C PHE A 159 -0.10 0.04 -0.86
N ASP A 160 -0.88 0.51 -1.82
CA ASP A 160 -2.34 0.56 -1.73
C ASP A 160 -2.95 -0.55 -2.59
N GLU A 161 -3.38 -1.64 -1.96
CA GLU A 161 -3.95 -2.86 -2.57
C GLU A 161 -3.11 -3.34 -3.78
N PRO A 162 -1.83 -3.68 -3.58
CA PRO A 162 -0.92 -4.04 -4.68
C PRO A 162 -1.33 -5.31 -5.42
N GLU A 163 -2.19 -6.13 -4.83
CA GLU A 163 -2.75 -7.34 -5.42
C GLU A 163 -3.93 -7.08 -6.37
N ALA A 164 -4.50 -5.87 -6.38
CA ALA A 164 -5.67 -5.57 -7.20
C ALA A 164 -5.38 -5.74 -8.70
N GLY A 165 -6.18 -6.59 -9.36
CA GLY A 165 -6.03 -6.89 -10.79
C GLY A 165 -4.84 -7.79 -11.17
N ILE A 166 -4.21 -8.45 -10.19
CA ILE A 166 -3.16 -9.45 -10.40
C ILE A 166 -3.78 -10.85 -10.42
N ASP A 167 -3.39 -11.67 -11.40
CA ASP A 167 -3.80 -13.07 -11.48
C ASP A 167 -3.16 -13.92 -10.36
N LEU A 168 -3.78 -15.07 -10.07
CA LEU A 168 -3.38 -15.96 -8.98
C LEU A 168 -1.89 -16.40 -9.05
N TRP A 169 -1.37 -16.63 -10.26
CA TRP A 169 0.02 -17.08 -10.46
C TRP A 169 1.01 -15.96 -10.19
N SER A 170 0.72 -14.77 -10.70
CA SER A 170 1.51 -13.56 -10.45
C SER A 170 1.45 -13.12 -8.99
N PHE A 171 0.34 -13.36 -8.29
CA PHE A 171 0.20 -13.08 -6.87
C PHE A 171 1.18 -13.88 -6.00
N GLY A 172 1.43 -15.16 -6.33
CA GLY A 172 2.44 -15.95 -5.65
C GLY A 172 3.86 -15.34 -5.71
N ASN A 173 4.21 -14.75 -6.83
CA ASN A 173 5.49 -14.04 -6.99
C ASN A 173 5.51 -12.72 -6.21
N LEU A 174 4.40 -11.99 -6.19
CA LEU A 174 4.26 -10.75 -5.41
C LEU A 174 4.47 -10.99 -3.91
N ILE A 175 3.95 -12.08 -3.37
CA ILE A 175 4.18 -12.47 -1.96
C ILE A 175 5.68 -12.62 -1.69
N LYS A 176 6.41 -13.35 -2.54
CA LYS A 176 7.87 -13.52 -2.39
C LYS A 176 8.62 -12.19 -2.42
N VAL A 177 8.18 -11.26 -3.25
CA VAL A 177 8.75 -9.90 -3.29
C VAL A 177 8.58 -9.20 -1.94
N PHE A 178 7.38 -9.25 -1.36
CA PHE A 178 7.13 -8.64 -0.05
C PHE A 178 7.87 -9.35 1.08
N GLU A 179 7.96 -10.68 1.07
CA GLU A 179 8.78 -11.44 2.03
C GLU A 179 10.25 -11.00 1.94
N LYS A 180 10.80 -10.84 0.73
CA LYS A 180 12.15 -10.34 0.51
C LYS A 180 12.33 -8.90 0.95
N MET A 181 11.36 -8.02 0.64
CA MET A 181 11.37 -6.64 1.13
C MET A 181 11.42 -6.59 2.66
N HIS A 182 10.63 -7.42 3.32
CA HIS A 182 10.62 -7.53 4.78
C HIS A 182 11.97 -8.03 5.34
N ALA A 183 12.57 -9.04 4.72
CA ALA A 183 13.80 -9.66 5.21
C ALA A 183 15.07 -8.81 4.95
N GLU A 184 15.20 -8.23 3.76
CA GLU A 184 16.47 -7.72 3.23
C GLU A 184 16.53 -6.19 3.11
N LEU A 185 15.41 -5.49 2.87
CA LEU A 185 15.44 -4.04 2.65
C LEU A 185 15.62 -3.26 3.94
N GLY A 186 16.39 -2.17 3.87
CA GLY A 186 16.66 -1.29 5.02
C GLY A 186 15.52 -0.32 5.38
N GLY A 187 14.41 -0.33 4.63
CA GLY A 187 13.25 0.54 4.84
C GLY A 187 12.06 -0.19 5.47
N SER A 188 11.02 0.57 5.80
CA SER A 188 9.73 0.05 6.28
C SER A 188 8.73 -0.07 5.13
N VAL A 189 7.87 -1.08 5.21
CA VAL A 189 6.76 -1.31 4.28
C VAL A 189 5.44 -1.06 5.02
N MET A 190 4.61 -0.21 4.46
CA MET A 190 3.21 -0.03 4.83
C MET A 190 2.34 -0.55 3.70
N ILE A 191 1.50 -1.55 3.95
CA ILE A 191 0.68 -2.16 2.92
C ILE A 191 -0.80 -2.15 3.31
N ILE A 192 -1.65 -1.74 2.40
CA ILE A 192 -3.10 -1.90 2.55
C ILE A 192 -3.48 -3.16 1.79
N SER A 193 -4.05 -4.13 2.48
CA SER A 193 -4.49 -5.38 1.87
C SER A 193 -5.59 -6.07 2.67
N HIS A 194 -6.37 -6.89 1.97
CA HIS A 194 -7.34 -7.82 2.54
C HIS A 194 -6.91 -9.28 2.40
N GLN A 195 -5.76 -9.52 1.75
CA GLN A 195 -5.27 -10.86 1.47
C GLN A 195 -4.55 -11.44 2.68
N GLU A 196 -5.06 -12.54 3.21
CA GLU A 196 -4.47 -13.23 4.37
C GLU A 196 -2.97 -13.52 4.19
N ARG A 197 -2.56 -13.91 2.98
CA ARG A 197 -1.14 -14.19 2.68
C ARG A 197 -0.25 -12.96 2.86
N ILE A 198 -0.74 -11.76 2.54
CA ILE A 198 -0.03 -10.50 2.78
C ILE A 198 -0.04 -10.16 4.27
N LEU A 199 -1.19 -10.31 4.94
CA LEU A 199 -1.30 -10.08 6.40
C LEU A 199 -0.36 -10.99 7.19
N ASN A 200 -0.11 -12.21 6.70
CA ASN A 200 0.83 -13.15 7.32
C ASN A 200 2.31 -12.73 7.26
N ILE A 201 2.71 -11.83 6.35
CA ILE A 201 4.08 -11.28 6.29
C ILE A 201 4.27 -10.20 7.36
N ALA A 202 3.20 -9.49 7.75
CA ALA A 202 3.28 -8.32 8.61
C ALA A 202 3.79 -8.63 10.03
N ASP A 203 4.55 -7.70 10.59
CA ASP A 203 4.91 -7.69 12.02
C ASP A 203 3.72 -7.19 12.85
N ARG A 204 3.00 -6.19 12.32
CA ARG A 204 1.88 -5.52 12.97
C ARG A 204 0.72 -5.34 12.01
N ILE A 205 -0.49 -5.52 12.50
CA ILE A 205 -1.72 -5.33 11.73
C ILE A 205 -2.57 -4.25 12.39
N ILE A 206 -3.03 -3.29 11.57
CA ILE A 206 -3.87 -2.18 11.98
C ILE A 206 -5.19 -2.27 11.23
N VAL A 207 -6.29 -2.27 11.96
CA VAL A 207 -7.64 -2.32 11.40
C VAL A 207 -8.23 -0.92 11.39
N ILE A 208 -8.54 -0.40 10.20
CA ILE A 208 -9.19 0.90 10.01
C ILE A 208 -10.65 0.67 9.59
N SER A 209 -11.57 1.24 10.34
CA SER A 209 -12.99 1.20 10.02
C SER A 209 -13.67 2.50 10.41
N ALA A 210 -14.55 3.00 9.55
CA ALA A 210 -15.29 4.27 9.75
C ALA A 210 -14.37 5.46 10.08
N GLY A 211 -13.17 5.48 9.48
CA GLY A 211 -12.19 6.55 9.62
C GLY A 211 -11.33 6.50 10.88
N SER A 212 -11.45 5.47 11.71
CA SER A 212 -10.73 5.34 12.98
C SER A 212 -10.00 4.01 13.10
N VAL A 213 -8.97 3.95 13.91
CA VAL A 213 -8.28 2.71 14.30
C VAL A 213 -9.21 1.90 15.20
N LYS A 214 -9.51 0.65 14.84
CA LYS A 214 -10.38 -0.26 15.59
C LYS A 214 -9.61 -1.36 16.31
N ALA A 215 -8.52 -1.81 15.72
CA ALA A 215 -7.59 -2.73 16.35
C ALA A 215 -6.17 -2.38 15.87
N ASP A 216 -5.21 -2.61 16.71
CA ASP A 216 -3.80 -2.31 16.48
C ASP A 216 -2.96 -3.23 17.36
N GLY A 217 -2.10 -4.03 16.75
CA GLY A 217 -1.28 -4.96 17.51
C GLY A 217 -0.42 -5.86 16.62
N VAL A 218 0.37 -6.70 17.28
CA VAL A 218 1.17 -7.71 16.58
C VAL A 218 0.28 -8.69 15.84
N LYS A 219 0.77 -9.19 14.73
CA LYS A 219 0.02 -10.13 13.86
C LYS A 219 -0.60 -11.28 14.64
N ALA A 220 0.14 -11.85 15.60
CA ALA A 220 -0.31 -13.01 16.36
C ALA A 220 -1.60 -12.77 17.14
N ASP A 221 -1.87 -11.53 17.55
CA ASP A 221 -3.06 -11.17 18.33
C ASP A 221 -4.22 -10.75 17.42
N VAL A 222 -3.93 -9.97 16.38
CA VAL A 222 -4.97 -9.35 15.55
C VAL A 222 -5.50 -10.28 14.47
N LEU A 223 -4.63 -11.06 13.80
CA LEU A 223 -5.04 -11.88 12.66
C LEU A 223 -6.04 -13.00 13.03
N PRO A 224 -5.87 -13.76 14.13
CA PRO A 224 -6.86 -14.77 14.53
C PRO A 224 -8.24 -14.17 14.82
N ALA A 225 -8.28 -12.98 15.45
CA ALA A 225 -9.54 -12.29 15.73
C ALA A 225 -10.25 -11.84 14.45
N LEU A 226 -9.50 -11.40 13.43
CA LEU A 226 -10.05 -11.03 12.11
C LEU A 226 -10.63 -12.25 11.38
N LEU A 227 -9.91 -13.39 11.36
CA LEU A 227 -10.36 -14.61 10.71
C LEU A 227 -11.54 -15.24 11.45
N GLY A 228 -11.54 -15.23 12.78
CA GLY A 228 -12.64 -15.76 13.60
C GLY A 228 -13.95 -14.97 13.46
N THR A 229 -13.89 -13.67 13.16
CA THR A 229 -15.10 -12.86 12.88
C THR A 229 -15.67 -13.15 11.49
N LEU A 230 -14.86 -13.60 10.53
CA LEU A 230 -15.34 -14.02 9.21
C LEU A 230 -16.09 -15.36 9.28
N ASP A 231 -15.67 -16.29 10.12
CA ASP A 231 -16.35 -17.57 10.33
C ASP A 231 -17.72 -17.45 11.06
N MET A 232 -17.90 -16.42 11.88
CA MET A 232 -19.17 -16.18 12.58
C MET A 232 -20.23 -15.51 11.70
N GLY A 233 -19.86 -14.92 10.57
CA GLY A 233 -20.77 -14.25 9.63
C GLY A 233 -21.57 -15.18 8.71
N CYS A 234 -21.32 -16.50 8.71
CA CYS A 234 -21.99 -17.44 7.81
C CYS A 234 -22.47 -18.71 8.53
N ARG A 235 -22.99 -18.60 9.76
CA ARG A 235 -23.85 -19.66 10.30
C ARG A 235 -25.28 -19.39 9.82
N VAL A 236 -25.61 -19.88 8.64
CA VAL A 236 -26.99 -20.20 8.29
C VAL A 236 -27.45 -21.22 9.33
N THR A 237 -28.28 -20.78 10.26
CA THR A 237 -29.06 -21.68 11.12
C THR A 237 -29.91 -22.53 10.20
N ALA A 238 -29.49 -23.77 9.97
CA ALA A 238 -30.38 -24.79 9.45
C ALA A 238 -31.42 -25.11 10.55
N GLY A 239 -32.60 -24.59 10.41
CA GLY A 239 -33.71 -24.90 11.33
C GLY A 239 -34.80 -23.85 11.31
N SER A 240 -35.91 -24.16 10.61
CA SER A 240 -37.28 -23.65 10.71
C SER A 240 -37.50 -22.15 10.39
N ASP A 241 -38.45 -22.04 9.49
CA ASP A 241 -39.34 -20.93 9.14
C ASP A 241 -38.89 -20.05 7.96
N LYS A 242 -39.51 -20.48 6.82
CA LYS A 242 -39.73 -19.59 5.65
C LYS A 242 -40.75 -18.55 6.09
N GLU A 243 -40.35 -17.30 6.05
CA GLU A 243 -41.16 -16.10 5.71
C GLU A 243 -40.35 -14.87 6.14
N ASP A 244 -40.38 -13.85 5.24
CA ASP A 244 -39.75 -12.52 5.38
C ASP A 244 -38.34 -12.33 4.82
N CYS A 245 -38.28 -12.38 3.49
CA CYS A 245 -37.37 -11.52 2.71
C CYS A 245 -38.22 -10.65 1.79
N ILE A 246 -38.37 -9.40 2.17
CA ILE A 246 -38.66 -8.27 1.27
C ILE A 246 -37.53 -7.27 1.40
#